data_09c29bbc345eb728f54a05ab9a399eec
#
_entry.id   09c29bbc345eb728f54a05ab9a399eec
#
_cell.length_a   1.000
_cell.length_b   1.000
_cell.length_c   1.000
_cell.angle_alpha   90.00
_cell.angle_beta   90.00
_cell.angle_gamma   90.00
#
_symmetry.space_group_name_H-M   'P 1'
#
loop_
_entity.id
_entity.type
_entity.pdbx_description
1 polymer ?
#
loop_
_entity_poly.entity_id
_entity_poly.type
_entity_poly.pdbx_seq_one_letter_code
_entity_poly.pdbx_strand_id
1 'polypeptide(L)'
;LKAPLYLGGLGLIFFSCGGIFANLFSVQLINFFSEKIVGCIFVLIGSFLLLVSIIIFNLYIILFSLLLYGFLTANFVPLIIRQAVRQSSDNIPTTISNLITMGLCSTFFAPAIIGFVAETYSLTVNMYALCIMVFISGIIFLNLFKPINN
;
A
#
# COMPACT_ATOMS: atom_id res chain seq x y z
N LEU A 1 -17.65 2.36 16.34
CA LEU A 1 -17.16 3.69 16.72
C LEU A 1 -18.03 4.74 16.05
N LYS A 2 -18.85 5.46 16.86
CA LYS A 2 -19.42 6.74 16.43
C LYS A 2 -18.29 7.77 16.47
N ALA A 3 -17.32 7.63 15.55
CA ALA A 3 -16.19 8.54 15.49
C ALA A 3 -16.63 9.80 14.73
N PRO A 4 -16.36 11.01 15.25
CA PRO A 4 -16.65 12.24 14.53
C PRO A 4 -15.86 12.31 13.22
N LEU A 5 -16.42 12.94 12.20
CA LEU A 5 -15.92 12.99 10.82
C LEU A 5 -14.44 13.43 10.70
N TYR A 6 -13.99 14.31 11.60
CA TYR A 6 -12.59 14.79 11.59
C TYR A 6 -11.54 13.70 11.85
N LEU A 7 -11.95 12.60 12.50
CA LEU A 7 -11.04 11.48 12.75
C LEU A 7 -10.66 10.72 11.46
N GLY A 8 -11.55 10.71 10.46
CA GLY A 8 -11.20 10.20 9.12
C GLY A 8 -10.11 11.05 8.46
N GLY A 9 -10.18 12.36 8.58
CA GLY A 9 -9.15 13.28 8.11
C GLY A 9 -7.81 13.08 8.83
N LEU A 10 -7.83 12.88 10.14
CA LEU A 10 -6.61 12.55 10.90
C LEU A 10 -5.96 11.26 10.41
N GLY A 11 -6.73 10.21 10.13
CA GLY A 11 -6.21 8.96 9.58
C GLY A 11 -5.46 9.17 8.27
N LEU A 12 -6.00 9.98 7.35
CA LEU A 12 -5.33 10.35 6.10
C LEU A 12 -4.04 11.13 6.34
N ILE A 13 -4.03 12.06 7.30
CA ILE A 13 -2.82 12.82 7.65
C ILE A 13 -1.72 11.88 8.16
N PHE A 14 -2.04 11.00 9.10
CA PHE A 14 -1.07 10.05 9.64
C PHE A 14 -0.51 9.12 8.55
N PHE A 15 -1.37 8.58 7.70
CA PHE A 15 -0.97 7.76 6.56
C PHE A 15 -0.05 8.52 5.61
N SER A 16 -0.43 9.74 5.23
CA SER A 16 0.35 10.58 4.30
C SER A 16 1.70 10.99 4.90
N CYS A 17 1.75 11.34 6.19
CA CYS A 17 2.99 11.63 6.89
C CYS A 17 3.94 10.42 6.84
N GLY A 18 3.44 9.23 7.14
CA GLY A 18 4.23 7.99 7.01
C GLY A 18 4.81 7.81 5.61
N GLY A 19 3.98 8.03 4.58
CA GLY A 19 4.40 7.96 3.18
C GLY A 19 5.46 8.99 2.79
N ILE A 20 5.33 10.24 3.26
CA ILE A 20 6.32 11.29 3.03
C ILE A 20 7.67 10.89 3.63
N PHE A 21 7.69 10.44 4.89
CA PHE A 21 8.93 9.98 5.52
C PHE A 21 9.57 8.81 4.77
N ALA A 22 8.78 7.83 4.35
CA ALA A 22 9.30 6.71 3.57
C ALA A 22 9.91 7.14 2.25
N ASN A 23 9.28 8.08 1.54
CA ASN A 23 9.78 8.59 0.26
C ASN A 23 11.09 9.39 0.44
N LEU A 24 11.21 10.20 1.50
CA LEU A 24 12.43 10.92 1.82
C LEU A 24 13.61 9.98 2.08
N PHE A 25 13.36 8.86 2.72
CA PHE A 25 14.39 7.87 3.05
C PHE A 25 14.42 6.65 2.11
N SER A 26 13.72 6.71 0.98
CA SER A 26 13.53 5.56 0.08
C SER A 26 14.85 4.96 -0.41
N VAL A 27 15.82 5.80 -0.79
CA VAL A 27 17.13 5.35 -1.26
C VAL A 27 17.91 4.64 -0.15
N GLN A 28 17.92 5.22 1.07
CA GLN A 28 18.58 4.62 2.22
C GLN A 28 17.92 3.29 2.61
N LEU A 29 16.59 3.22 2.60
CA LEU A 29 15.84 2.00 2.89
C LEU A 29 16.17 0.88 1.89
N ILE A 30 16.21 1.19 0.60
CA ILE A 30 16.52 0.20 -0.44
C ILE A 30 17.99 -0.25 -0.34
N ASN A 31 18.91 0.65 -0.05
CA ASN A 31 20.32 0.31 0.10
C ASN A 31 20.57 -0.55 1.35
N PHE A 32 19.83 -0.32 2.42
CA PHE A 32 20.00 -1.04 3.68
C PHE A 32 19.27 -2.41 3.70
N PHE A 33 18.04 -2.47 3.18
CA PHE A 33 17.17 -3.65 3.27
C PHE A 33 17.02 -4.44 1.96
N SER A 34 17.52 -3.97 0.85
CA SER A 34 17.25 -4.47 -0.51
C SER A 34 15.82 -4.18 -1.03
N GLU A 35 15.69 -4.11 -2.36
CA GLU A 35 14.40 -3.83 -3.04
C GLU A 35 13.32 -4.87 -2.72
N LYS A 36 13.71 -6.14 -2.59
CA LYS A 36 12.77 -7.23 -2.29
C LYS A 36 12.17 -7.09 -0.89
N ILE A 37 12.98 -6.74 0.11
CA ILE A 37 12.51 -6.56 1.48
C ILE A 37 11.58 -5.35 1.55
N VAL A 38 12.00 -4.21 1.00
CA VAL A 38 11.21 -2.98 1.03
C VAL A 38 9.91 -3.12 0.24
N GLY A 39 9.94 -3.77 -0.93
CA GLY A 39 8.76 -3.92 -1.78
C GLY A 39 7.78 -5.03 -1.35
N CYS A 40 8.26 -6.11 -0.74
CA CYS A 40 7.40 -7.25 -0.40
C CYS A 40 7.17 -7.35 1.10
N ILE A 41 8.25 -7.49 1.88
CA ILE A 41 8.14 -7.79 3.31
C ILE A 41 7.54 -6.60 4.07
N PHE A 42 7.91 -5.38 3.74
CA PHE A 42 7.36 -4.18 4.36
C PHE A 42 5.84 -4.06 4.12
N VAL A 43 5.38 -4.35 2.91
CA VAL A 43 3.95 -4.33 2.58
C VAL A 43 3.18 -5.40 3.37
N LEU A 44 3.74 -6.61 3.49
CA LEU A 44 3.13 -7.69 4.26
C LEU A 44 3.06 -7.34 5.76
N ILE A 45 4.15 -6.82 6.33
CA ILE A 45 4.19 -6.38 7.73
C ILE A 45 3.21 -5.22 7.95
N GLY A 46 3.19 -4.23 7.07
CA GLY A 46 2.28 -3.09 7.17
C GLY A 46 0.82 -3.49 7.15
N SER A 47 0.43 -4.36 6.21
CA SER A 47 -0.94 -4.88 6.10
C SER A 47 -1.33 -5.68 7.35
N PHE A 48 -0.42 -6.51 7.86
CA PHE A 48 -0.66 -7.30 9.06
C PHE A 48 -0.83 -6.41 10.31
N LEU A 49 0.04 -5.42 10.50
CA LEU A 49 -0.05 -4.47 11.62
C LEU A 49 -1.36 -3.69 11.58
N LEU A 50 -1.76 -3.21 10.39
CA LEU A 50 -3.03 -2.50 10.24
C LEU A 50 -4.21 -3.42 10.56
N LEU A 51 -4.21 -4.67 10.09
CA LEU A 51 -5.25 -5.64 10.38
C LEU A 51 -5.38 -5.90 11.89
N VAL A 52 -4.27 -6.13 12.59
CA VAL A 52 -4.26 -6.33 14.03
C VAL A 52 -4.79 -5.09 14.77
N SER A 53 -4.42 -3.89 14.33
CA SER A 53 -4.90 -2.65 14.96
C SER A 53 -6.41 -2.45 14.86
N ILE A 54 -7.01 -2.88 13.74
CA ILE A 54 -8.47 -2.82 13.54
C ILE A 54 -9.16 -3.80 14.52
N ILE A 55 -8.58 -4.98 14.78
CA ILE A 55 -9.12 -5.96 15.72
C ILE A 55 -9.08 -5.43 17.16
N ILE A 56 -8.01 -4.74 17.56
CA ILE A 56 -7.86 -4.16 18.91
C ILE A 56 -8.87 -3.03 19.15
N PHE A 57 -9.39 -2.38 18.08
CA PHE A 57 -10.44 -1.38 18.14
C PHE A 57 -10.11 -0.15 18.98
N ASN A 58 -8.84 0.21 19.10
CA ASN A 58 -8.36 1.40 19.81
C ASN A 58 -7.94 2.48 18.80
N LEU A 59 -8.52 3.68 18.94
CA LEU A 59 -8.30 4.78 18.01
C LEU A 59 -6.81 5.18 17.89
N TYR A 60 -6.11 5.28 19.00
CA TYR A 60 -4.69 5.70 18.99
C TYR A 60 -3.81 4.66 18.32
N ILE A 61 -4.10 3.38 18.55
CA ILE A 61 -3.39 2.26 17.92
C ILE A 61 -3.65 2.27 16.42
N ILE A 62 -4.89 2.53 15.99
CA ILE A 62 -5.25 2.62 14.56
C ILE A 62 -4.52 3.79 13.89
N LEU A 63 -4.49 4.97 14.49
CA LEU A 63 -3.78 6.13 13.94
C LEU A 63 -2.27 5.88 13.82
N PHE A 64 -1.67 5.31 14.84
CA PHE A 64 -0.25 4.95 14.80
C PHE A 64 0.05 3.87 13.77
N SER A 65 -0.80 2.85 13.66
CA SER A 65 -0.65 1.81 12.64
C SER A 65 -0.85 2.34 11.22
N LEU A 66 -1.71 3.34 11.00
CA LEU A 66 -1.85 4.02 9.72
C LEU A 66 -0.57 4.78 9.31
N LEU A 67 0.10 5.43 10.26
CA LEU A 67 1.38 6.07 10.01
C LEU A 67 2.44 5.04 9.60
N LEU A 68 2.55 3.95 10.35
CA LEU A 68 3.47 2.85 10.02
C LEU A 68 3.10 2.19 8.69
N TYR A 69 1.82 1.98 8.43
CA TYR A 69 1.34 1.43 7.16
C TYR A 69 1.71 2.32 5.98
N GLY A 70 1.50 3.64 6.09
CA GLY A 70 1.93 4.61 5.09
C GLY A 70 3.44 4.56 4.84
N PHE A 71 4.24 4.47 5.91
CA PHE A 71 5.70 4.35 5.81
C PHE A 71 6.13 3.05 5.12
N LEU A 72 5.54 1.93 5.48
CA LEU A 72 5.93 0.61 4.95
C LEU A 72 5.46 0.38 3.51
N THR A 73 4.34 1.00 3.09
CA THR A 73 3.75 0.75 1.76
C THR A 73 4.11 1.80 0.70
N ALA A 74 4.61 2.98 1.08
CA ALA A 74 4.85 4.08 0.15
C ALA A 74 5.77 3.72 -1.03
N ASN A 75 6.81 2.92 -0.78
CA ASN A 75 7.77 2.51 -1.79
C ASN A 75 7.27 1.36 -2.70
N PHE A 76 6.10 0.79 -2.42
CA PHE A 76 5.59 -0.38 -3.15
C PHE A 76 5.33 -0.07 -4.62
N VAL A 77 4.61 1.01 -4.91
CA VAL A 77 4.26 1.39 -6.29
C VAL A 77 5.49 1.73 -7.14
N PRO A 78 6.43 2.57 -6.69
CA PRO A 78 7.68 2.81 -7.42
C PRO A 78 8.47 1.54 -7.70
N LEU A 79 8.52 0.60 -6.76
CA LEU A 79 9.23 -0.67 -6.94
C LEU A 79 8.53 -1.60 -7.93
N ILE A 80 7.19 -1.63 -7.98
CA ILE A 80 6.44 -2.36 -9.01
C ILE A 80 6.78 -1.81 -10.39
N ILE A 81 6.73 -0.50 -10.58
CA ILE A 81 7.05 0.14 -11.86
C ILE A 81 8.49 -0.20 -12.28
N ARG A 82 9.44 -0.06 -11.35
CA ARG A 82 10.84 -0.39 -11.61
C ARG A 82 11.04 -1.85 -12.01
N GLN A 83 10.35 -2.78 -11.34
CA GLN A 83 10.44 -4.20 -11.64
C GLN A 83 9.79 -4.54 -13.00
N ALA A 84 8.67 -3.92 -13.33
CA ALA A 84 8.02 -4.10 -14.63
C ALA A 84 8.88 -3.57 -15.79
N VAL A 85 9.50 -2.42 -15.61
CA VAL A 85 10.45 -1.86 -16.60
C VAL A 85 11.64 -2.79 -16.82
N ARG A 86 12.18 -3.39 -15.76
CA ARG A 86 13.29 -4.36 -15.86
C ARG A 86 12.90 -5.64 -16.59
N GLN A 87 11.64 -6.04 -16.55
CA GLN A 87 11.14 -7.24 -17.23
C GLN A 87 10.67 -6.97 -18.66
N SER A 88 10.52 -5.70 -19.04
CA SER A 88 10.11 -5.29 -20.37
C SER A 88 11.32 -5.27 -21.30
N SER A 89 11.33 -6.12 -22.33
CA SER A 89 12.44 -6.22 -23.28
C SER A 89 12.48 -5.09 -24.32
N ASP A 90 11.30 -4.62 -24.80
CA ASP A 90 11.30 -3.84 -26.06
C ASP A 90 10.57 -2.49 -26.02
N ASN A 91 9.67 -2.23 -25.06
CA ASN A 91 8.89 -0.99 -25.04
C ASN A 91 8.68 -0.43 -23.63
N ILE A 92 9.74 0.09 -23.03
CA ILE A 92 9.71 0.71 -21.71
C ILE A 92 8.63 1.80 -21.59
N PRO A 93 8.50 2.76 -22.54
CA PRO A 93 7.46 3.79 -22.45
C PRO A 93 6.03 3.23 -22.43
N THR A 94 5.77 2.22 -23.24
CA THR A 94 4.44 1.56 -23.29
C THR A 94 4.14 0.83 -21.99
N THR A 95 5.11 0.14 -21.41
CA THR A 95 4.96 -0.56 -20.13
C THR A 95 4.64 0.42 -19.00
N ILE A 96 5.36 1.52 -18.92
CA ILE A 96 5.11 2.57 -17.91
C ILE A 96 3.72 3.19 -18.13
N SER A 97 3.36 3.54 -19.37
CA SER A 97 2.06 4.12 -19.70
C SER A 97 0.91 3.20 -19.32
N ASN A 98 1.01 1.90 -19.63
CA ASN A 98 0.00 0.92 -19.27
C ASN A 98 -0.17 0.79 -17.76
N LEU A 99 0.93 0.75 -17.00
CA LEU A 99 0.88 0.68 -15.53
C LEU A 99 0.24 1.92 -14.92
N ILE A 100 0.61 3.10 -15.39
CA ILE A 100 0.01 4.37 -14.95
C ILE A 100 -1.48 4.40 -15.28
N THR A 101 -1.86 3.99 -16.49
CA THR A 101 -3.27 3.95 -16.92
C THR A 101 -4.07 2.99 -16.03
N MET A 102 -3.56 1.79 -15.75
CA MET A 102 -4.20 0.85 -14.83
C MET A 102 -4.34 1.43 -13.40
N GLY A 103 -3.31 2.14 -12.92
CA GLY A 103 -3.36 2.83 -11.64
C GLY A 103 -4.42 3.93 -11.61
N LEU A 104 -4.53 4.74 -12.65
CA LEU A 104 -5.56 5.78 -12.77
C LEU A 104 -6.97 5.17 -12.85
N CYS A 105 -7.16 4.12 -13.63
CA CYS A 105 -8.43 3.39 -13.66
C CYS A 105 -8.82 2.87 -12.28
N SER A 106 -7.86 2.26 -11.55
CA SER A 106 -8.11 1.79 -10.19
C SER A 106 -8.51 2.93 -9.25
N THR A 107 -7.85 4.07 -9.34
CA THR A 107 -8.16 5.25 -8.52
C THR A 107 -9.55 5.81 -8.81
N PHE A 108 -10.03 5.67 -10.04
CA PHE A 108 -11.37 6.11 -10.43
C PHE A 108 -12.46 5.16 -9.91
N PHE A 109 -12.27 3.85 -10.06
CA PHE A 109 -13.27 2.84 -9.69
C PHE A 109 -13.25 2.46 -8.20
N ALA A 110 -12.08 2.50 -7.56
CA ALA A 110 -11.95 2.06 -6.17
C ALA A 110 -12.86 2.80 -5.19
N PRO A 111 -13.02 4.15 -5.22
CA PRO A 111 -13.91 4.84 -4.30
C PRO A 111 -15.37 4.41 -4.44
N ALA A 112 -15.83 4.14 -5.66
CA ALA A 112 -17.21 3.69 -5.90
C ALA A 112 -17.45 2.29 -5.32
N ILE A 113 -16.51 1.37 -5.54
CA ILE A 113 -16.58 0.01 -4.98
C ILE A 113 -16.51 0.04 -3.45
N ILE A 114 -15.58 0.82 -2.90
CA ILE A 114 -15.39 1.00 -1.46
C ILE A 114 -16.66 1.58 -0.82
N GLY A 115 -17.26 2.61 -1.44
CA GLY A 115 -18.52 3.22 -0.98
C GLY A 115 -19.65 2.21 -0.98
N PHE A 116 -19.84 1.46 -2.06
CA PHE A 116 -20.88 0.44 -2.17
C PHE A 116 -20.72 -0.67 -1.13
N VAL A 117 -19.51 -1.18 -0.91
CA VAL A 117 -19.26 -2.20 0.11
C VAL A 117 -19.48 -1.67 1.52
N ALA A 118 -19.06 -0.43 1.79
CA ALA A 118 -19.23 0.21 3.09
C ALA A 118 -20.72 0.46 3.42
N GLU A 119 -21.53 0.80 2.43
CA GLU A 119 -22.97 1.01 2.57
C GLU A 119 -23.71 -0.31 2.76
N THR A 120 -23.35 -1.36 2.01
CA THR A 120 -24.05 -2.64 2.01
C THR A 120 -23.74 -3.49 3.25
N TYR A 121 -22.48 -3.51 3.68
CA TYR A 121 -22.04 -4.38 4.78
C TYR A 121 -21.65 -3.59 6.03
N SER A 122 -20.52 -2.94 6.00
CA SER A 122 -20.06 -1.98 7.01
C SER A 122 -18.67 -1.44 6.63
N LEU A 123 -18.30 -0.29 7.19
CA LEU A 123 -16.97 0.28 7.00
C LEU A 123 -15.86 -0.66 7.52
N THR A 124 -16.13 -1.38 8.61
CA THR A 124 -15.17 -2.33 9.20
C THR A 124 -14.87 -3.51 8.26
N VAL A 125 -15.89 -4.09 7.65
CA VAL A 125 -15.72 -5.17 6.65
C VAL A 125 -14.88 -4.67 5.47
N ASN A 126 -15.15 -3.46 5.01
CA ASN A 126 -14.40 -2.84 3.93
C ASN A 126 -12.92 -2.66 4.28
N MET A 127 -12.60 -2.24 5.50
CA MET A 127 -11.21 -2.12 5.95
C MET A 127 -10.50 -3.47 6.01
N TYR A 128 -11.15 -4.53 6.46
CA TYR A 128 -10.60 -5.89 6.40
C TYR A 128 -10.33 -6.33 4.96
N ALA A 129 -11.28 -6.12 4.06
CA ALA A 129 -11.13 -6.47 2.65
C ALA A 129 -9.93 -5.77 2.01
N LEU A 130 -9.75 -4.47 2.26
CA LEU A 130 -8.59 -3.71 1.77
C LEU A 130 -7.27 -4.25 2.32
N CYS A 131 -7.18 -4.54 3.62
CA CYS A 131 -5.97 -5.13 4.22
C CYS A 131 -5.62 -6.46 3.59
N ILE A 132 -6.62 -7.33 3.36
CA ILE A 132 -6.43 -8.64 2.73
C ILE A 132 -5.96 -8.47 1.27
N MET A 133 -6.57 -7.57 0.50
CA MET A 133 -6.16 -7.31 -0.89
C MET A 133 -4.71 -6.82 -0.99
N VAL A 134 -4.29 -5.90 -0.11
CA VAL A 134 -2.92 -5.43 -0.08
C VAL A 134 -1.95 -6.53 0.36
N PHE A 135 -2.35 -7.36 1.31
CA PHE A 135 -1.56 -8.51 1.74
C PHE A 135 -1.35 -9.51 0.58
N ILE A 136 -2.42 -9.85 -0.15
CA ILE A 136 -2.36 -10.72 -1.34
C ILE A 136 -1.46 -10.10 -2.41
N SER A 137 -1.56 -8.79 -2.66
CA SER A 137 -0.71 -8.10 -3.64
C SER A 137 0.76 -8.17 -3.28
N GLY A 138 1.10 -8.07 -1.99
CA GLY A 138 2.46 -8.27 -1.49
C GLY A 138 3.00 -9.68 -1.75
N ILE A 139 2.17 -10.72 -1.55
CA ILE A 139 2.54 -12.12 -1.84
C ILE A 139 2.75 -12.32 -3.35
N ILE A 140 1.84 -11.81 -4.19
CA ILE A 140 1.97 -11.92 -5.65
C ILE A 140 3.27 -11.24 -6.11
N PHE A 141 3.55 -10.04 -5.61
CA PHE A 141 4.77 -9.32 -5.97
C PHE A 141 6.04 -10.06 -5.53
N LEU A 142 6.01 -10.71 -4.35
CA LEU A 142 7.12 -11.53 -3.85
C LEU A 142 7.46 -12.70 -4.80
N ASN A 143 6.44 -13.34 -5.38
CA ASN A 143 6.61 -14.44 -6.33
C ASN A 143 7.07 -13.95 -7.72
N LEU A 144 6.64 -12.75 -8.12
CA LEU A 144 7.03 -12.14 -9.40
C LEU A 144 8.38 -11.44 -9.36
N PHE A 145 8.94 -11.22 -8.17
CA PHE A 145 10.20 -10.51 -7.99
C PHE A 145 11.36 -11.33 -8.55
N LYS A 146 11.93 -10.87 -9.66
CA LYS A 146 13.15 -11.46 -10.22
C LYS A 146 14.37 -10.76 -9.60
N PRO A 147 15.28 -11.52 -8.93
CA PRO A 147 16.52 -10.94 -8.44
C PRO A 147 17.40 -10.48 -9.61
N ILE A 148 18.20 -9.47 -9.36
CA ILE A 148 19.22 -9.04 -10.31
C ILE A 148 20.30 -10.14 -10.28
N ASN A 149 20.40 -10.92 -11.36
CA ASN A 149 21.61 -11.71 -11.61
C ASN A 149 22.67 -10.70 -12.10
N ASN A 150 23.59 -10.34 -11.23
CA ASN A 150 24.83 -9.65 -11.58
C ASN A 150 25.74 -10.58 -12.36
#